data_78852f6588e9a352d40fb18f65402401
#
_entry.id   78852f6588e9a352d40fb18f65402401
#
_cell.length_a   1.000
_cell.length_b   1.000
_cell.length_c   1.000
_cell.angle_alpha   90.00
_cell.angle_beta   90.00
_cell.angle_gamma   90.00
#
_symmetry.space_group_name_H-M   'P 1'
#
loop_
_entity.id
_entity.type
_entity.pdbx_description
1 polymer ?
#
loop_
_entity_poly.entity_id
_entity_poly.type
_entity_poly.pdbx_seq_one_letter_code
_entity_poly.pdbx_strand_id
1 'polypeptide(L)'
;IYFFEKYIQGDRYIFFDLPLNYCAGQLFSNNISPYGFGLGKAPLIQCVNDIVKGDWGMPVYIYSPFLLELLAPISKLDFITIKKLWYAITIFSIFSILFFSYKILLINNLKRIFPLIIFFSFGGILSSAIFAGNISVLGYGLIALSLIFLHQKKLKLFCLIIIFLTLIKPHFFIFLLIGFIVYGKEYIRYI
;
A
#
# COMPACT_ATOMS: atom_id res chain seq x y z
N ILE A 1 0.56 -21.71 11.16
CA ILE A 1 -0.88 -21.95 10.87
C ILE A 1 -1.72 -21.51 12.06
N TYR A 2 -1.48 -21.98 13.29
CA TYR A 2 -2.23 -21.61 14.52
C TYR A 2 -2.20 -20.11 14.85
N PHE A 3 -1.09 -19.43 14.61
CA PHE A 3 -0.96 -17.98 14.74
C PHE A 3 -1.86 -17.26 13.73
N PHE A 4 -1.94 -17.76 12.50
CA PHE A 4 -2.77 -17.21 11.42
C PHE A 4 -4.27 -17.39 11.71
N GLU A 5 -4.71 -18.53 12.24
CA GLU A 5 -6.12 -18.80 12.58
C GLU A 5 -6.62 -17.90 13.73
N LYS A 6 -5.83 -17.74 14.78
CA LYS A 6 -6.17 -16.85 15.90
C LYS A 6 -6.28 -15.39 15.45
N TYR A 7 -5.51 -15.00 14.45
CA TYR A 7 -5.55 -13.68 13.83
C TYR A 7 -6.71 -13.49 12.84
N ILE A 8 -7.22 -14.56 12.23
CA ILE A 8 -8.39 -14.50 11.34
C ILE A 8 -9.69 -14.44 12.15
N GLN A 9 -9.76 -15.06 13.33
CA GLN A 9 -10.99 -15.26 14.09
C GLN A 9 -11.38 -14.13 15.04
N GLY A 10 -10.60 -13.09 15.23
CA GLY A 10 -11.25 -12.04 15.97
C GLY A 10 -10.46 -11.13 16.89
N ASP A 11 -9.20 -11.23 17.03
CA ASP A 11 -8.53 -10.31 17.93
C ASP A 11 -7.85 -9.14 17.23
N ARG A 12 -8.54 -8.10 17.34
CA ARG A 12 -8.40 -6.63 17.52
C ARG A 12 -7.26 -5.87 16.82
N TYR A 13 -6.20 -6.46 16.23
CA TYR A 13 -5.01 -5.64 15.93
C TYR A 13 -4.28 -5.92 14.61
N ILE A 14 -4.88 -6.60 13.65
CA ILE A 14 -4.29 -6.74 12.32
C ILE A 14 -5.07 -5.93 11.30
N PHE A 15 -4.31 -5.27 10.41
CA PHE A 15 -4.83 -4.41 9.36
C PHE A 15 -5.53 -3.15 9.85
N PHE A 16 -4.85 -2.39 10.69
CA PHE A 16 -5.36 -1.10 11.18
C PHE A 16 -5.82 -0.15 10.07
N ASP A 17 -5.08 -0.10 8.98
CA ASP A 17 -5.39 0.81 7.88
C ASP A 17 -6.54 0.29 7.00
N LEU A 18 -6.85 -1.00 7.02
CA LEU A 18 -7.88 -1.56 6.16
C LEU A 18 -9.30 -1.12 6.56
N PRO A 19 -9.74 -1.23 7.84
CA PRO A 19 -11.03 -0.68 8.26
C PRO A 19 -11.13 0.82 8.00
N LEU A 20 -10.04 1.56 8.24
CA LEU A 20 -9.99 3.00 8.00
C LEU A 20 -10.22 3.33 6.53
N ASN A 21 -9.51 2.66 5.63
CA ASN A 21 -9.65 2.85 4.18
C ASN A 21 -11.04 2.43 3.69
N TYR A 22 -11.56 1.32 4.20
CA TYR A 22 -12.90 0.84 3.86
C TYR A 22 -13.99 1.85 4.27
N CYS A 23 -13.97 2.30 5.52
CA CYS A 23 -14.91 3.27 6.03
C CYS A 23 -14.80 4.63 5.32
N ALA A 24 -13.58 5.07 5.02
CA ALA A 24 -13.38 6.28 4.26
C ALA A 24 -14.00 6.18 2.85
N GLY A 25 -13.83 5.05 2.17
CA GLY A 25 -14.47 4.77 0.88
C GLY A 25 -16.00 4.76 0.96
N GLN A 26 -16.57 4.13 2.00
CA GLN A 26 -18.03 4.14 2.22
C GLN A 26 -18.58 5.54 2.45
N LEU A 27 -17.95 6.32 3.31
CA LEU A 27 -18.37 7.70 3.57
C LEU A 27 -18.30 8.54 2.30
N PHE A 28 -17.19 8.42 1.56
CA PHE A 28 -17.02 9.14 0.30
C PHE A 28 -18.09 8.76 -0.73
N SER A 29 -18.43 7.47 -0.85
CA SER A 29 -19.50 7.01 -1.76
C SER A 29 -20.89 7.54 -1.38
N ASN A 30 -21.08 7.94 -0.11
CA ASN A 30 -22.30 8.57 0.42
C ASN A 30 -22.20 10.10 0.46
N ASN A 31 -21.23 10.72 -0.21
CA ASN A 31 -20.98 12.17 -0.22
C ASN A 31 -20.65 12.75 1.17
N ILE A 32 -20.10 11.93 2.07
CA ILE A 32 -19.65 12.36 3.39
C ILE A 32 -18.12 12.44 3.37
N SER A 33 -17.57 13.60 3.77
CA SER A 33 -16.12 13.77 3.83
C SER A 33 -15.51 12.91 4.94
N PRO A 34 -14.50 12.04 4.65
CA PRO A 34 -13.77 11.32 5.68
C PRO A 34 -12.68 12.15 6.36
N TYR A 35 -12.43 13.39 5.90
CA TYR A 35 -11.36 14.28 6.39
C TYR A 35 -11.79 15.14 7.61
N GLY A 36 -12.83 14.78 8.31
CA GLY A 36 -13.29 15.55 9.46
C GLY A 36 -12.36 15.41 10.68
N PHE A 37 -11.92 16.53 11.25
CA PHE A 37 -11.36 16.60 12.60
C PHE A 37 -12.53 16.80 13.56
N GLY A 38 -13.08 15.74 14.11
CA GLY A 38 -14.21 15.81 15.02
C GLY A 38 -13.99 14.98 16.27
N LEU A 39 -14.20 15.59 17.43
CA LEU A 39 -14.16 14.95 18.74
C LEU A 39 -15.19 13.79 18.81
N GLY A 40 -14.73 12.55 18.81
CA GLY A 40 -15.45 11.35 19.29
C GLY A 40 -16.72 10.91 18.56
N LYS A 41 -17.28 11.69 17.64
CA LYS A 41 -18.53 11.39 16.92
C LYS A 41 -18.43 11.50 15.40
N ALA A 42 -17.23 11.60 14.86
CA ALA A 42 -17.07 11.65 13.41
C ALA A 42 -17.56 10.31 12.79
N PRO A 43 -18.32 10.35 11.68
CA PRO A 43 -18.85 9.17 11.04
C PRO A 43 -17.77 8.13 10.72
N LEU A 44 -16.53 8.56 10.46
CA LEU A 44 -15.40 7.69 10.21
C LEU A 44 -15.04 6.86 11.45
N ILE A 45 -14.96 7.47 12.62
CA ILE A 45 -14.64 6.79 13.89
C ILE A 45 -15.73 5.78 14.21
N GLN A 46 -16.99 6.16 14.06
CA GLN A 46 -18.11 5.26 14.31
C GLN A 46 -18.06 4.06 13.39
N CYS A 47 -17.89 4.25 12.08
CA CYS A 47 -17.80 3.15 11.12
C CYS A 47 -16.62 2.20 11.45
N VAL A 48 -15.46 2.75 11.80
CA VAL A 48 -14.30 1.91 12.16
C VAL A 48 -14.58 1.13 13.43
N ASN A 49 -15.13 1.77 14.46
CA ASN A 49 -15.46 1.11 15.73
C ASN A 49 -16.50 0.00 15.57
N ASP A 50 -17.49 0.19 14.71
CA ASP A 50 -18.49 -0.84 14.37
C ASP A 50 -17.86 -2.07 13.72
N ILE A 51 -16.86 -1.87 12.86
CA ILE A 51 -16.14 -2.97 12.19
C ILE A 51 -15.22 -3.70 13.16
N VAL A 52 -14.44 -2.96 13.97
CA VAL A 52 -13.46 -3.57 14.86
C VAL A 52 -14.05 -3.99 16.21
N LYS A 53 -15.34 -3.68 16.45
CA LYS A 53 -16.08 -3.97 17.69
C LYS A 53 -15.35 -3.46 18.93
N GLY A 54 -14.83 -2.25 18.87
CA GLY A 54 -14.07 -1.65 19.97
C GLY A 54 -13.83 -0.17 19.77
N ASP A 55 -13.40 0.51 20.83
CA ASP A 55 -12.97 1.91 20.74
C ASP A 55 -11.55 1.96 20.17
N TRP A 56 -11.41 2.55 19.00
CA TRP A 56 -10.17 2.65 18.27
C TRP A 56 -9.49 4.02 18.38
N GLY A 57 -9.94 4.82 19.30
CA GLY A 57 -9.40 6.16 19.48
C GLY A 57 -9.88 7.13 18.40
N MET A 58 -8.99 7.96 17.89
CA MET A 58 -9.32 8.97 16.87
C MET A 58 -8.57 8.66 15.55
N PRO A 59 -9.07 7.76 14.71
CA PRO A 59 -8.47 7.55 13.41
C PRO A 59 -8.62 8.82 12.56
N VAL A 60 -7.51 9.26 11.98
CA VAL A 60 -7.48 10.37 11.04
C VAL A 60 -7.19 9.84 9.66
N TYR A 61 -8.05 10.16 8.68
CA TYR A 61 -7.79 9.82 7.29
C TYR A 61 -6.79 10.81 6.68
N ILE A 62 -5.62 10.32 6.30
CA ILE A 62 -4.48 11.12 5.81
C ILE A 62 -4.11 10.82 4.35
N TYR A 63 -4.85 9.93 3.69
CA TYR A 63 -4.58 9.56 2.31
C TYR A 63 -5.16 10.56 1.32
N SER A 64 -4.72 10.49 0.07
CA SER A 64 -5.15 11.41 -0.98
C SER A 64 -6.63 11.24 -1.35
N PRO A 65 -7.31 12.30 -1.85
CA PRO A 65 -8.65 12.18 -2.41
C PRO A 65 -8.74 11.19 -3.57
N PHE A 66 -7.70 11.08 -4.37
CA PHE A 66 -7.62 10.12 -5.48
C PHE A 66 -7.78 8.67 -4.99
N LEU A 67 -7.20 8.31 -3.83
CA LEU A 67 -7.39 7.00 -3.25
C LEU A 67 -8.85 6.74 -2.88
N LEU A 68 -9.59 7.76 -2.42
CA LEU A 68 -11.02 7.62 -2.10
C LEU A 68 -11.85 7.27 -3.33
N GLU A 69 -11.57 7.87 -4.48
CA GLU A 69 -12.24 7.55 -5.74
C GLU A 69 -12.01 6.09 -6.14
N LEU A 70 -10.81 5.55 -5.87
CA LEU A 70 -10.50 4.14 -6.11
C LEU A 70 -11.17 3.20 -5.09
N LEU A 71 -11.30 3.64 -3.84
CA LEU A 71 -11.89 2.84 -2.76
C LEU A 71 -13.41 2.84 -2.76
N ALA A 72 -14.06 3.91 -3.20
CA ALA A 72 -15.50 4.06 -3.17
C ALA A 72 -16.27 2.91 -3.86
N PRO A 73 -15.93 2.48 -5.09
CA PRO A 73 -16.61 1.35 -5.72
C PRO A 73 -16.35 0.03 -4.98
N ILE A 74 -15.15 -0.14 -4.41
CA ILE A 74 -14.75 -1.35 -3.69
C ILE A 74 -15.47 -1.45 -2.34
N SER A 75 -15.65 -0.32 -1.65
CA SER A 75 -16.31 -0.26 -0.34
C SER A 75 -17.80 -0.59 -0.35
N LYS A 76 -18.41 -0.79 -1.54
CA LYS A 76 -19.78 -1.32 -1.68
C LYS A 76 -19.88 -2.81 -1.38
N LEU A 77 -18.75 -3.53 -1.40
CA LEU A 77 -18.68 -4.92 -0.98
C LEU A 77 -18.70 -4.99 0.55
N ASP A 78 -19.10 -6.14 1.10
CA ASP A 78 -19.01 -6.36 2.54
C ASP A 78 -17.56 -6.41 3.02
N PHE A 79 -17.33 -6.03 4.29
CA PHE A 79 -15.97 -5.91 4.84
C PHE A 79 -15.21 -7.25 4.85
N ILE A 80 -15.91 -8.38 5.01
CA ILE A 80 -15.29 -9.72 5.03
C ILE A 80 -14.72 -10.04 3.64
N THR A 81 -15.47 -9.74 2.59
CA THR A 81 -15.00 -9.88 1.20
C THR A 81 -13.81 -8.99 0.92
N ILE A 82 -13.85 -7.72 1.35
CA ILE A 82 -12.72 -6.80 1.23
C ILE A 82 -11.49 -7.33 1.96
N LYS A 83 -11.66 -7.83 3.18
CA LYS A 83 -10.57 -8.43 3.96
C LYS A 83 -9.92 -9.60 3.22
N LYS A 84 -10.70 -10.51 2.62
CA LYS A 84 -10.19 -11.62 1.82
C LYS A 84 -9.43 -11.13 0.58
N LEU A 85 -9.97 -10.15 -0.12
CA LEU A 85 -9.33 -9.51 -1.28
C LEU A 85 -8.01 -8.86 -0.88
N TRP A 86 -7.99 -8.18 0.26
CA TRP A 86 -6.78 -7.57 0.80
C TRP A 86 -5.70 -8.58 1.14
N TYR A 87 -6.04 -9.73 1.69
CA TYR A 87 -5.09 -10.83 1.89
C TYR A 87 -4.49 -11.30 0.56
N ALA A 88 -5.33 -11.52 -0.44
CA ALA A 88 -4.86 -11.94 -1.76
C ALA A 88 -3.91 -10.89 -2.39
N ILE A 89 -4.28 -9.61 -2.33
CA ILE A 89 -3.46 -8.49 -2.81
C ILE A 89 -2.13 -8.42 -2.04
N THR A 90 -2.16 -8.60 -0.72
CA THR A 90 -0.95 -8.59 0.12
C THR A 90 -0.01 -9.72 -0.25
N ILE A 91 -0.51 -10.94 -0.38
CA ILE A 91 0.29 -12.12 -0.78
C ILE A 91 0.88 -11.90 -2.16
N PHE A 92 0.07 -11.44 -3.13
CA PHE A 92 0.56 -11.13 -4.48
C PHE A 92 1.63 -10.04 -4.48
N SER A 93 1.45 -8.99 -3.68
CA SER A 93 2.42 -7.90 -3.55
C SER A 93 3.75 -8.38 -2.95
N ILE A 94 3.70 -9.20 -1.90
CA ILE A 94 4.89 -9.82 -1.31
C ILE A 94 5.63 -10.66 -2.35
N PHE A 95 4.88 -11.50 -3.08
CA PHE A 95 5.47 -12.33 -4.13
C PHE A 95 6.11 -11.48 -5.23
N SER A 96 5.44 -10.40 -5.63
CA SER A 96 5.95 -9.44 -6.62
C SER A 96 7.24 -8.76 -6.13
N ILE A 97 7.28 -8.31 -4.87
CA ILE A 97 8.46 -7.70 -4.27
C ILE A 97 9.64 -8.68 -4.32
N LEU A 98 9.42 -9.91 -3.87
CA LEU A 98 10.47 -10.93 -3.83
C LEU A 98 10.96 -11.27 -5.24
N PHE A 99 10.03 -11.57 -6.15
CA PHE A 99 10.35 -11.97 -7.52
C PHE A 99 11.09 -10.86 -8.29
N PHE A 100 10.57 -9.64 -8.28
CA PHE A 100 11.17 -8.56 -9.04
C PHE A 100 12.48 -8.08 -8.41
N SER A 101 12.60 -8.05 -7.09
CA SER A 101 13.86 -7.75 -6.41
C SER A 101 14.93 -8.78 -6.72
N TYR A 102 14.60 -10.07 -6.67
CA TYR A 102 15.53 -11.13 -7.06
C TYR A 102 15.97 -10.99 -8.52
N LYS A 103 15.04 -10.72 -9.42
CA LYS A 103 15.33 -10.53 -10.85
C LYS A 103 16.27 -9.35 -11.10
N ILE A 104 16.07 -8.22 -10.43
CA ILE A 104 16.96 -7.05 -10.53
C ILE A 104 18.37 -7.41 -10.04
N LEU A 105 18.48 -8.10 -8.91
CA LEU A 105 19.77 -8.51 -8.34
C LEU A 105 20.47 -9.55 -9.20
N LEU A 106 19.73 -10.46 -9.83
CA LEU A 106 20.28 -11.44 -10.77
C LEU A 106 20.90 -10.76 -11.98
N ILE A 107 20.18 -9.81 -12.59
CA ILE A 107 20.63 -9.04 -13.76
C ILE A 107 21.93 -8.27 -13.45
N ASN A 108 22.08 -7.75 -12.22
CA ASN A 108 23.24 -6.98 -11.80
C ASN A 108 24.34 -7.84 -11.12
N ASN A 109 24.25 -9.18 -11.19
CA ASN A 109 25.16 -10.11 -10.51
C ASN A 109 25.25 -9.94 -8.98
N LEU A 110 24.24 -9.34 -8.37
CA LEU A 110 24.18 -9.04 -6.93
C LEU A 110 23.30 -10.03 -6.14
N LYS A 111 23.01 -11.20 -6.71
CA LYS A 111 22.14 -12.22 -6.09
C LYS A 111 22.57 -12.63 -4.66
N ARG A 112 23.86 -12.51 -4.33
CA ARG A 112 24.39 -12.87 -3.00
C ARG A 112 23.86 -11.98 -1.87
N ILE A 113 23.44 -10.75 -2.16
CA ILE A 113 22.89 -9.83 -1.16
C ILE A 113 21.37 -9.97 -1.00
N PHE A 114 20.71 -10.80 -1.79
CA PHE A 114 19.27 -11.01 -1.71
C PHE A 114 18.76 -11.42 -0.33
N PRO A 115 19.42 -12.38 0.39
CA PRO A 115 19.01 -12.72 1.75
C PRO A 115 19.07 -11.55 2.72
N LEU A 116 20.06 -10.66 2.59
CA LEU A 116 20.18 -9.46 3.43
C LEU A 116 19.04 -8.48 3.13
N ILE A 117 18.71 -8.27 1.86
CA ILE A 117 17.60 -7.39 1.48
C ILE A 117 16.29 -7.92 2.03
N ILE A 118 16.04 -9.24 1.95
CA ILE A 118 14.86 -9.86 2.55
C ILE A 118 14.85 -9.61 4.06
N PHE A 119 15.94 -9.92 4.74
CA PHE A 119 16.02 -9.77 6.20
C PHE A 119 15.69 -8.34 6.64
N PHE A 120 16.31 -7.33 6.02
CA PHE A 120 16.05 -5.94 6.38
C PHE A 120 14.66 -5.46 5.96
N SER A 121 14.13 -5.91 4.82
CA SER A 121 12.79 -5.53 4.37
C SER A 121 11.70 -6.12 5.26
N PHE A 122 11.77 -7.41 5.57
CA PHE A 122 10.77 -8.08 6.39
C PHE A 122 10.97 -7.90 7.90
N GLY A 123 12.18 -7.55 8.34
CA GLY A 123 12.46 -7.19 9.73
C GLY A 123 12.02 -5.78 10.14
N GLY A 124 11.53 -4.96 9.20
CA GLY A 124 11.25 -3.55 9.44
C GLY A 124 9.98 -3.02 8.78
N ILE A 125 10.14 -2.04 7.90
CA ILE A 125 9.03 -1.24 7.32
C ILE A 125 8.01 -2.10 6.57
N LEU A 126 8.45 -3.11 5.82
CA LEU A 126 7.53 -3.96 5.03
C LEU A 126 6.65 -4.81 5.94
N SER A 127 7.22 -5.41 7.00
CA SER A 127 6.43 -6.19 7.95
C SER A 127 5.40 -5.32 8.66
N SER A 128 5.79 -4.13 9.11
CA SER A 128 4.88 -3.15 9.70
C SER A 128 3.74 -2.79 8.75
N ALA A 129 4.05 -2.51 7.48
CA ALA A 129 3.04 -2.19 6.48
C ALA A 129 2.09 -3.38 6.20
N ILE A 130 2.60 -4.61 6.18
CA ILE A 130 1.79 -5.83 6.01
C ILE A 130 0.83 -5.98 7.19
N PHE A 131 1.32 -5.90 8.42
CA PHE A 131 0.51 -6.04 9.63
C PHE A 131 -0.52 -4.91 9.78
N ALA A 132 -0.18 -3.70 9.37
CA ALA A 132 -1.11 -2.58 9.38
C ALA A 132 -2.21 -2.69 8.30
N GLY A 133 -2.09 -3.58 7.31
CA GLY A 133 -2.98 -3.58 6.15
C GLY A 133 -2.83 -2.33 5.29
N ASN A 134 -1.62 -1.80 5.26
CA ASN A 134 -1.33 -0.53 4.62
C ASN A 134 -1.22 -0.69 3.10
N ILE A 135 -1.86 0.22 2.36
CA ILE A 135 -1.83 0.25 0.88
C ILE A 135 -0.39 0.35 0.31
N SER A 136 0.58 0.79 1.11
CA SER A 136 1.99 0.85 0.70
C SER A 136 2.58 -0.50 0.32
N VAL A 137 2.02 -1.62 0.81
CA VAL A 137 2.48 -2.97 0.43
C VAL A 137 2.31 -3.17 -1.08
N LEU A 138 1.14 -2.81 -1.62
CA LEU A 138 0.89 -2.83 -3.07
C LEU A 138 1.84 -1.85 -3.78
N GLY A 139 2.04 -0.66 -3.22
CA GLY A 139 2.96 0.34 -3.75
C GLY A 139 4.39 -0.20 -3.91
N TYR A 140 4.93 -0.87 -2.90
CA TYR A 140 6.27 -1.47 -2.96
C TYR A 140 6.38 -2.57 -4.02
N GLY A 141 5.33 -3.38 -4.22
CA GLY A 141 5.27 -4.35 -5.31
C GLY A 141 5.36 -3.70 -6.69
N LEU A 142 4.62 -2.62 -6.90
CA LEU A 142 4.63 -1.85 -8.15
C LEU A 142 5.96 -1.10 -8.34
N ILE A 143 6.59 -0.61 -7.27
CA ILE A 143 7.94 -0.03 -7.35
C ILE A 143 8.94 -1.08 -7.82
N ALA A 144 8.93 -2.27 -7.23
CA ALA A 144 9.84 -3.34 -7.64
C ALA A 144 9.66 -3.69 -9.13
N LEU A 145 8.42 -3.73 -9.63
CA LEU A 145 8.13 -3.88 -11.05
C LEU A 145 8.66 -2.70 -11.88
N SER A 146 8.44 -1.47 -11.41
CA SER A 146 8.87 -0.26 -12.12
C SER A 146 10.39 -0.18 -12.30
N LEU A 147 11.17 -0.67 -11.33
CA LEU A 147 12.62 -0.73 -11.42
C LEU A 147 13.10 -1.68 -12.53
N ILE A 148 12.34 -2.72 -12.86
CA ILE A 148 12.64 -3.55 -14.03
C ILE A 148 12.45 -2.75 -15.32
N PHE A 149 11.37 -1.97 -15.43
CA PHE A 149 11.16 -1.10 -16.59
C PHE A 149 12.26 -0.04 -16.70
N LEU A 150 12.70 0.52 -15.57
CA LEU A 150 13.83 1.44 -15.53
C LEU A 150 15.10 0.75 -16.10
N HIS A 151 15.41 -0.46 -15.64
CA HIS A 151 16.55 -1.23 -16.14
C HIS A 151 16.44 -1.55 -17.65
N GLN A 152 15.22 -1.82 -18.15
CA GLN A 152 14.94 -2.04 -19.56
C GLN A 152 14.90 -0.75 -20.41
N LYS A 153 15.26 0.41 -19.84
CA LYS A 153 15.15 1.74 -20.45
C LYS A 153 13.74 2.13 -20.89
N LYS A 154 12.71 1.48 -20.34
CA LYS A 154 11.30 1.82 -20.57
C LYS A 154 10.86 2.94 -19.63
N LEU A 155 11.49 4.12 -19.78
CA LEU A 155 11.37 5.24 -18.84
C LEU A 155 9.94 5.75 -18.69
N LYS A 156 9.15 5.76 -19.76
CA LYS A 156 7.73 6.15 -19.72
C LYS A 156 6.91 5.28 -18.77
N LEU A 157 7.10 3.95 -18.82
CA LEU A 157 6.38 3.01 -17.96
C LEU A 157 6.81 3.15 -16.50
N PHE A 158 8.11 3.35 -16.25
CA PHE A 158 8.62 3.63 -14.92
C PHE A 158 7.97 4.89 -14.34
N CYS A 159 8.04 6.03 -15.06
CA CYS A 159 7.44 7.29 -14.61
C CYS A 159 5.93 7.14 -14.37
N LEU A 160 5.20 6.51 -15.28
CA LEU A 160 3.75 6.34 -15.17
C LEU A 160 3.37 5.59 -13.89
N ILE A 161 4.06 4.50 -13.56
CA ILE A 161 3.81 3.74 -12.33
C ILE A 161 4.11 4.59 -11.09
N ILE A 162 5.24 5.30 -11.08
CA ILE A 162 5.61 6.10 -9.89
C ILE A 162 4.65 7.29 -9.73
N ILE A 163 4.26 7.97 -10.80
CA ILE A 163 3.27 9.05 -10.75
C ILE A 163 1.92 8.52 -10.23
N PHE A 164 1.45 7.38 -10.74
CA PHE A 164 0.23 6.75 -10.23
C PHE A 164 0.32 6.46 -8.73
N LEU A 165 1.44 5.90 -8.26
CA LEU A 165 1.66 5.65 -6.84
C LEU A 165 1.71 6.94 -6.02
N THR A 166 2.28 8.01 -6.57
CA THR A 166 2.33 9.32 -5.92
C THR A 166 0.92 9.92 -5.71
N LEU A 167 0.00 9.69 -6.65
CA LEU A 167 -1.40 10.08 -6.48
C LEU A 167 -2.08 9.34 -5.32
N ILE A 168 -1.68 8.11 -5.03
CA ILE A 168 -2.16 7.34 -3.88
C ILE A 168 -1.50 7.83 -2.57
N LYS A 169 -0.16 7.91 -2.59
CA LYS A 169 0.65 8.34 -1.44
C LYS A 169 1.79 9.26 -1.92
N PRO A 170 1.79 10.54 -1.56
CA PRO A 170 2.76 11.51 -2.08
C PRO A 170 4.23 11.15 -1.85
N HIS A 171 4.56 10.44 -0.79
CA HIS A 171 5.96 10.07 -0.51
C HIS A 171 6.60 9.15 -1.58
N PHE A 172 5.78 8.47 -2.41
CA PHE A 172 6.32 7.68 -3.52
C PHE A 172 6.98 8.53 -4.60
N PHE A 173 6.74 9.85 -4.62
CA PHE A 173 7.41 10.78 -5.53
C PHE A 173 8.94 10.67 -5.47
N ILE A 174 9.50 10.36 -4.29
CA ILE A 174 10.94 10.23 -4.09
C ILE A 174 11.58 9.19 -5.05
N PHE A 175 10.82 8.19 -5.48
CA PHE A 175 11.33 7.15 -6.39
C PHE A 175 11.58 7.67 -7.81
N LEU A 176 11.00 8.81 -8.22
CA LEU A 176 11.36 9.47 -9.48
C LEU A 176 12.83 9.90 -9.49
N LEU A 177 13.39 10.23 -8.32
CA LEU A 177 14.80 10.60 -8.21
C LEU A 177 15.75 9.47 -8.63
N ILE A 178 15.33 8.21 -8.48
CA ILE A 178 16.13 7.05 -8.92
C ILE A 178 16.35 7.12 -10.42
N GLY A 179 15.30 7.40 -11.20
CA GLY A 179 15.43 7.57 -12.65
C GLY A 179 16.39 8.70 -13.02
N PHE A 180 16.33 9.82 -12.29
CA PHE A 180 17.24 10.93 -12.50
C PHE A 180 18.71 10.58 -12.17
N ILE A 181 18.93 9.87 -11.06
CA ILE A 181 20.28 9.41 -10.66
C ILE A 181 20.87 8.46 -11.71
N VAL A 182 20.05 7.57 -12.28
CA VAL A 182 20.52 6.54 -13.21
C VAL A 182 20.73 7.08 -14.62
N TYR A 183 19.85 7.96 -15.11
CA TYR A 183 19.83 8.42 -16.51
C TYR A 183 20.08 9.92 -16.69
N GLY A 184 20.19 10.69 -15.60
CA GLY A 184 20.52 12.11 -15.65
C GLY A 184 19.52 12.92 -16.49
N LYS A 185 20.08 13.80 -17.35
CA LYS A 185 19.28 14.73 -18.17
C LYS A 185 18.35 14.04 -19.18
N GLU A 186 18.70 12.83 -19.64
CA GLU A 186 17.83 12.09 -20.57
C GLU A 186 16.48 11.73 -19.92
N TYR A 187 16.47 11.50 -18.62
CA TYR A 187 15.27 11.16 -17.88
C TYR A 187 14.28 12.33 -17.78
N ILE A 188 14.76 13.57 -17.73
CA ILE A 188 13.90 14.78 -17.60
C ILE A 188 12.87 14.89 -18.73
N ARG A 189 13.16 14.31 -19.90
CA ARG A 189 12.23 14.32 -21.05
C ARG A 189 10.98 13.45 -20.85
N TYR A 190 10.93 12.65 -19.80
CA TYR A 190 9.86 11.66 -19.55
C TYR A 190 9.04 11.97 -18.28
N ILE A 191 9.45 12.96 -17.49
CA ILE A 191 8.70 13.50 -16.36
C ILE A 191 7.83 14.67 -16.83
#